data_a216db963e880b97e1a0e7e86265a2c2
#
_entry.id   a216db963e880b97e1a0e7e86265a2c2
#
_cell.length_a   1.000
_cell.length_b   1.000
_cell.length_c   1.000
_cell.angle_alpha   90.00
_cell.angle_beta   90.00
_cell.angle_gamma   90.00
#
_symmetry.space_group_name_H-M   'P 1'
#
loop_
_entity.id
_entity.type
_entity.pdbx_description
1 polymer ?
#
loop_
_entity_poly.entity_id
_entity_poly.type
_entity_poly.pdbx_seq_one_letter_code
_entity_poly.pdbx_strand_id
1 'polypeptide(L)'
;MTSIASTQFETRLQWQGKQRGRLCTEQAAAVSLGDMERGRAPPDLWAPEELLVAAVEGRTLMAFLEQAQARGLEVLFYQSSALGRRVELPGHPPRITDLIVRPLVAVRGEEDAEQVLGIFETLPTELFPSSILRLTPRIEPVVEIWDSQHLLESGPPSPSSPTWRPDTVSPYGS
;
A
#
# COMPACT_ATOMS: atom_id res chain seq x y z
N MET A 1 5.56 -24.34 27.71
CA MET A 1 4.21 -23.96 27.23
C MET A 1 4.37 -22.73 26.36
N THR A 2 4.24 -22.87 25.04
CA THR A 2 4.37 -21.75 24.12
C THR A 2 3.04 -20.98 24.15
N SER A 3 3.07 -19.75 24.64
CA SER A 3 1.89 -18.87 24.62
C SER A 3 1.57 -18.51 23.17
N ILE A 4 0.37 -18.82 22.70
CA ILE A 4 -0.11 -18.38 21.39
C ILE A 4 -0.57 -16.92 21.56
N ALA A 5 0.16 -15.98 20.96
CA ALA A 5 -0.28 -14.61 20.88
C ALA A 5 -1.44 -14.52 19.87
N SER A 6 -2.57 -13.98 20.31
CA SER A 6 -3.73 -13.71 19.46
C SER A 6 -4.02 -12.21 19.47
N THR A 7 -4.15 -11.63 18.29
CA THR A 7 -4.54 -10.22 18.12
C THR A 7 -5.88 -10.18 17.41
N GLN A 8 -6.81 -9.40 17.94
CA GLN A 8 -8.14 -9.23 17.38
C GLN A 8 -8.30 -7.82 16.82
N PHE A 9 -8.92 -7.71 15.67
CA PHE A 9 -9.24 -6.43 15.02
C PHE A 9 -10.74 -6.34 14.85
N GLU A 10 -11.34 -5.21 15.22
CA GLU A 10 -12.76 -4.96 15.10
C GLU A 10 -13.01 -3.68 14.31
N THR A 11 -13.94 -3.73 13.38
CA THR A 11 -14.45 -2.60 12.63
C THR A 11 -15.96 -2.55 12.72
N ARG A 12 -16.55 -1.35 12.62
CA ARG A 12 -17.99 -1.14 12.61
C ARG A 12 -18.39 -0.43 11.33
N LEU A 13 -19.40 -0.94 10.66
CA LEU A 13 -19.97 -0.38 9.44
C LEU A 13 -21.42 0.06 9.68
N GLN A 14 -21.73 1.29 9.36
CA GLN A 14 -23.08 1.84 9.37
C GLN A 14 -23.52 2.19 7.94
N TRP A 15 -24.62 1.62 7.49
CA TRP A 15 -25.22 1.98 6.21
C TRP A 15 -25.82 3.37 6.25
N GLN A 16 -25.56 4.17 5.20
CA GLN A 16 -26.00 5.58 5.08
C GLN A 16 -26.99 5.82 3.93
N GLY A 17 -27.60 4.75 3.44
CA GLY A 17 -28.53 4.80 2.31
C GLY A 17 -27.85 4.60 0.95
N LYS A 18 -28.63 4.11 -0.02
CA LYS A 18 -28.10 3.74 -1.34
C LYS A 18 -26.89 2.80 -1.19
N GLN A 19 -25.84 3.01 -1.97
CA GLN A 19 -24.58 2.24 -1.93
C GLN A 19 -23.50 2.98 -1.13
N ARG A 20 -23.86 3.52 0.06
CA ARG A 20 -22.94 4.26 0.91
C ARG A 20 -22.89 3.69 2.32
N GLY A 21 -21.71 3.72 2.92
CA GLY A 21 -21.49 3.30 4.28
C GLY A 21 -20.44 4.16 4.99
N ARG A 22 -20.42 4.08 6.30
CA ARG A 22 -19.39 4.68 7.15
C ARG A 22 -18.70 3.60 7.94
N LEU A 23 -17.43 3.40 7.67
CA LEU A 23 -16.57 2.43 8.35
C LEU A 23 -15.74 3.14 9.42
N CYS A 24 -15.64 2.56 10.60
CA CYS A 24 -14.80 3.08 11.67
C CYS A 24 -14.22 1.97 12.54
N THR A 25 -13.20 2.31 13.29
CA THR A 25 -12.68 1.56 14.44
C THR A 25 -12.95 2.38 15.71
N GLU A 26 -12.61 1.85 16.86
CA GLU A 26 -12.74 2.60 18.13
C GLU A 26 -11.76 3.79 18.22
N GLN A 27 -10.61 3.70 17.55
CA GLN A 27 -9.48 4.62 17.75
C GLN A 27 -9.13 5.47 16.52
N ALA A 28 -9.65 5.14 15.34
CA ALA A 28 -9.31 5.84 14.11
C ALA A 28 -10.49 6.64 13.54
N ALA A 29 -10.15 7.66 12.74
CA ALA A 29 -11.14 8.43 12.02
C ALA A 29 -11.98 7.55 11.09
N ALA A 30 -13.26 7.87 10.98
CA ALA A 30 -14.16 7.14 10.11
C ALA A 30 -13.87 7.40 8.63
N VAL A 31 -14.03 6.35 7.82
CA VAL A 31 -13.91 6.38 6.37
C VAL A 31 -15.29 6.26 5.74
N SER A 32 -15.61 7.10 4.77
CA SER A 32 -16.84 7.02 4.01
C SER A 32 -16.65 6.09 2.81
N LEU A 33 -17.55 5.12 2.67
CA LEU A 33 -17.53 4.12 1.61
C LEU A 33 -18.57 4.39 0.55
N GLY A 34 -18.25 4.06 -0.68
CA GLY A 34 -19.19 4.01 -1.79
C GLY A 34 -18.79 2.94 -2.79
N ASP A 35 -19.76 2.54 -3.62
CA ASP A 35 -19.48 1.62 -4.72
C ASP A 35 -18.82 2.37 -5.89
N MET A 36 -18.08 1.64 -6.72
CA MET A 36 -17.46 2.21 -7.91
C MET A 36 -18.49 2.50 -8.99
N GLU A 37 -18.61 3.75 -9.37
CA GLU A 37 -19.39 4.17 -10.53
C GLU A 37 -18.46 4.31 -11.74
N ARG A 38 -18.71 3.55 -12.83
CA ARG A 38 -17.91 3.55 -14.05
C ARG A 38 -16.41 3.31 -13.83
N GLY A 39 -16.07 2.43 -12.86
CA GLY A 39 -14.69 2.08 -12.56
C GLY A 39 -13.93 3.09 -11.68
N ARG A 40 -14.62 4.04 -11.05
CA ARG A 40 -14.04 5.02 -10.12
C ARG A 40 -14.96 5.21 -8.91
N ALA A 41 -14.38 5.33 -7.72
CA ALA A 41 -15.13 5.76 -6.55
C ALA A 41 -15.58 7.23 -6.72
N PRO A 42 -16.79 7.59 -6.26
CA PRO A 42 -17.21 8.98 -6.18
C PRO A 42 -16.22 9.81 -5.34
N PRO A 43 -16.10 11.13 -5.60
CA PRO A 43 -15.27 12.01 -4.77
C PRO A 43 -15.62 11.85 -3.28
N ASP A 44 -14.59 11.87 -2.43
CA ASP A 44 -14.70 11.75 -0.96
C ASP A 44 -15.19 10.38 -0.44
N LEU A 45 -15.33 9.38 -1.29
CA LEU A 45 -15.68 8.01 -0.92
C LEU A 45 -14.56 7.05 -1.31
N TRP A 46 -14.36 6.03 -0.49
CA TRP A 46 -13.45 4.92 -0.78
C TRP A 46 -14.27 3.73 -1.29
N ALA A 47 -13.81 3.11 -2.38
CA ALA A 47 -14.32 1.80 -2.74
C ALA A 47 -13.74 0.72 -1.79
N PRO A 48 -14.49 -0.35 -1.50
CA PRO A 48 -13.96 -1.47 -0.71
C PRO A 48 -12.66 -2.05 -1.26
N GLU A 49 -12.51 -2.10 -2.58
CA GLU A 49 -11.28 -2.55 -3.26
C GLU A 49 -10.10 -1.61 -3.02
N GLU A 50 -10.33 -0.30 -2.98
CA GLU A 50 -9.29 0.69 -2.67
C GLU A 50 -8.80 0.53 -1.23
N LEU A 51 -9.69 0.24 -0.27
CA LEU A 51 -9.28 -0.07 1.10
C LEU A 51 -8.45 -1.36 1.19
N LEU A 52 -8.77 -2.37 0.40
CA LEU A 52 -7.96 -3.59 0.34
C LEU A 52 -6.56 -3.29 -0.20
N VAL A 53 -6.46 -2.51 -1.26
CA VAL A 53 -5.17 -2.07 -1.84
C VAL A 53 -4.39 -1.25 -0.81
N ALA A 54 -5.03 -0.29 -0.16
CA ALA A 54 -4.42 0.55 0.88
C ALA A 54 -3.95 -0.28 2.09
N ALA A 55 -4.70 -1.31 2.48
CA ALA A 55 -4.29 -2.22 3.55
C ALA A 55 -3.01 -3.00 3.20
N VAL A 56 -2.89 -3.46 1.95
CA VAL A 56 -1.69 -4.13 1.46
C VAL A 56 -0.49 -3.16 1.44
N GLU A 57 -0.70 -1.95 0.94
CA GLU A 57 0.32 -0.90 0.90
C GLU A 57 0.80 -0.53 2.31
N GLY A 58 -0.13 -0.27 3.22
CA GLY A 58 0.20 0.07 4.62
C GLY A 58 0.91 -1.09 5.35
N ARG A 59 0.51 -2.33 5.10
CA ARG A 59 1.20 -3.49 5.68
C ARG A 59 2.63 -3.62 5.13
N THR A 60 2.83 -3.35 3.85
CA THR A 60 4.16 -3.34 3.22
C THR A 60 5.07 -2.31 3.90
N LEU A 61 4.58 -1.07 4.13
CA LEU A 61 5.32 -0.04 4.84
C LEU A 61 5.71 -0.50 6.26
N MET A 62 4.75 -0.99 7.04
CA MET A 62 5.01 -1.36 8.44
C MET A 62 6.07 -2.47 8.54
N ALA A 63 5.98 -3.48 7.69
CA ALA A 63 6.95 -4.56 7.69
C ALA A 63 8.32 -4.14 7.16
N PHE A 64 8.36 -3.26 6.15
CA PHE A 64 9.61 -2.67 5.70
C PHE A 64 10.30 -1.91 6.85
N LEU A 65 9.57 -1.05 7.57
CA LEU A 65 10.13 -0.29 8.69
C LEU A 65 10.62 -1.18 9.84
N GLU A 66 9.90 -2.26 10.15
CA GLU A 66 10.31 -3.26 11.13
C GLU A 66 11.64 -3.91 10.74
N GLN A 67 11.77 -4.34 9.49
CA GLN A 67 13.00 -4.95 8.96
C GLN A 67 14.16 -3.93 8.88
N ALA A 68 13.89 -2.71 8.47
CA ALA A 68 14.87 -1.63 8.41
C ALA A 68 15.41 -1.32 9.82
N GLN A 69 14.52 -1.19 10.81
CA GLN A 69 14.89 -0.98 12.20
C GLN A 69 15.73 -2.13 12.77
N ALA A 70 15.36 -3.38 12.48
CA ALA A 70 16.10 -4.56 12.94
C ALA A 70 17.53 -4.62 12.37
N ARG A 71 17.77 -4.02 11.20
CA ARG A 71 19.09 -3.92 10.55
C ARG A 71 19.84 -2.62 10.88
N GLY A 72 19.23 -1.71 11.65
CA GLY A 72 19.84 -0.42 11.97
C GLY A 72 19.90 0.56 10.78
N LEU A 73 19.05 0.35 9.75
CA LEU A 73 19.00 1.23 8.57
C LEU A 73 18.34 2.56 8.91
N GLU A 74 18.96 3.66 8.51
CA GLU A 74 18.39 5.00 8.56
C GLU A 74 17.60 5.28 7.27
N VAL A 75 16.28 5.21 7.35
CA VAL A 75 15.38 5.58 6.25
C VAL A 75 15.14 7.09 6.29
N LEU A 76 15.56 7.80 5.27
CA LEU A 76 15.41 9.26 5.17
C LEU A 76 14.05 9.66 4.64
N PHE A 77 13.49 8.85 3.74
CA PHE A 77 12.19 9.10 3.12
C PHE A 77 11.55 7.79 2.70
N TYR A 78 10.22 7.76 2.78
CA TYR A 78 9.40 6.69 2.21
C TYR A 78 8.11 7.28 1.64
N GLN A 79 7.80 6.91 0.42
CA GLN A 79 6.53 7.16 -0.22
C GLN A 79 6.16 5.94 -1.05
N SER A 80 4.89 5.65 -1.21
CA SER A 80 4.47 4.54 -2.09
C SER A 80 3.20 4.85 -2.85
N SER A 81 2.96 4.07 -3.88
CA SER A 81 1.69 3.93 -4.55
C SER A 81 1.36 2.46 -4.69
N ALA A 82 0.07 2.15 -4.71
CA ALA A 82 -0.36 0.77 -4.93
C ALA A 82 -1.44 0.69 -6.01
N LEU A 83 -1.41 -0.38 -6.78
CA LEU A 83 -2.36 -0.68 -7.84
C LEU A 83 -3.02 -2.03 -7.57
N GLY A 84 -4.37 -2.04 -7.54
CA GLY A 84 -5.18 -3.26 -7.59
C GLY A 84 -5.87 -3.37 -8.94
N ARG A 85 -5.83 -4.53 -9.59
CA ARG A 85 -6.58 -4.81 -10.81
C ARG A 85 -7.72 -5.76 -10.52
N ARG A 86 -8.95 -5.31 -10.75
CA ARG A 86 -10.17 -6.12 -10.68
C ARG A 86 -10.58 -6.55 -12.09
N VAL A 87 -10.86 -7.83 -12.27
CA VAL A 87 -11.30 -8.42 -13.53
C VAL A 87 -12.68 -9.03 -13.35
N GLU A 88 -13.57 -8.77 -14.30
CA GLU A 88 -14.89 -9.37 -14.40
C GLU A 88 -14.92 -10.30 -15.63
N LEU A 89 -15.16 -11.58 -15.39
CA LEU A 89 -15.31 -12.57 -16.45
C LEU A 89 -16.77 -13.00 -16.54
N PRO A 90 -17.34 -13.17 -17.73
CA PRO A 90 -18.70 -13.66 -17.88
C PRO A 90 -18.92 -14.97 -17.10
N GLY A 91 -19.97 -15.03 -16.27
CA GLY A 91 -20.29 -16.20 -15.47
C GLY A 91 -19.43 -16.44 -14.21
N HIS A 92 -18.52 -15.52 -13.89
CA HIS A 92 -17.68 -15.58 -12.70
C HIS A 92 -17.85 -14.33 -11.84
N PRO A 93 -17.74 -14.42 -10.51
CA PRO A 93 -17.71 -13.23 -9.67
C PRO A 93 -16.44 -12.40 -9.97
N PRO A 94 -16.51 -11.07 -9.83
CA PRO A 94 -15.36 -10.20 -9.95
C PRO A 94 -14.25 -10.62 -8.97
N ARG A 95 -13.00 -10.51 -9.40
CA ARG A 95 -11.86 -10.85 -8.57
C ARG A 95 -10.70 -9.91 -8.79
N ILE A 96 -9.90 -9.66 -7.77
CA ILE A 96 -8.63 -8.95 -7.89
C ILE A 96 -7.60 -9.96 -8.40
N THR A 97 -6.92 -9.64 -9.50
CA THR A 97 -5.95 -10.49 -10.17
C THR A 97 -4.51 -10.02 -9.96
N ASP A 98 -4.33 -8.73 -9.71
CA ASP A 98 -3.03 -8.14 -9.48
C ASP A 98 -3.08 -7.15 -8.30
N LEU A 99 -2.03 -7.17 -7.50
CA LEU A 99 -1.71 -6.17 -6.49
C LEU A 99 -0.23 -5.81 -6.65
N ILE A 100 0.04 -4.54 -6.89
CA ILE A 100 1.41 -4.05 -7.09
C ILE A 100 1.61 -2.88 -6.13
N VAL A 101 2.67 -2.93 -5.33
CA VAL A 101 3.09 -1.83 -4.46
C VAL A 101 4.42 -1.29 -4.99
N ARG A 102 4.51 0.03 -5.14
CA ARG A 102 5.68 0.73 -5.67
C ARG A 102 6.23 1.69 -4.62
N PRO A 103 7.07 1.22 -3.71
CA PRO A 103 7.73 2.09 -2.75
C PRO A 103 8.88 2.86 -3.40
N LEU A 104 8.99 4.14 -3.02
CA LEU A 104 10.15 4.98 -3.21
C LEU A 104 10.79 5.20 -1.85
N VAL A 105 12.04 4.80 -1.70
CA VAL A 105 12.78 4.89 -0.43
C VAL A 105 14.06 5.67 -0.66
N ALA A 106 14.37 6.61 0.23
CA ALA A 106 15.65 7.29 0.21
C ALA A 106 16.50 6.91 1.44
N VAL A 107 17.78 6.68 1.20
CA VAL A 107 18.80 6.31 2.18
C VAL A 107 20.09 7.09 1.94
N ARG A 108 21.11 6.95 2.83
CA ARG A 108 22.35 7.73 2.74
C ARG A 108 23.41 7.17 1.79
N GLY A 109 23.43 5.86 1.57
CA GLY A 109 24.54 5.22 0.87
C GLY A 109 24.15 3.99 0.06
N GLU A 110 25.06 3.54 -0.78
CA GLU A 110 24.86 2.37 -1.64
C GLU A 110 24.63 1.08 -0.84
N GLU A 111 25.37 0.90 0.25
CA GLU A 111 25.22 -0.26 1.13
C GLU A 111 23.81 -0.32 1.74
N ASP A 112 23.29 0.83 2.19
CA ASP A 112 21.91 0.94 2.70
C ASP A 112 20.90 0.66 1.59
N ALA A 113 21.15 1.14 0.36
CA ALA A 113 20.29 0.91 -0.77
C ALA A 113 20.20 -0.58 -1.14
N GLU A 114 21.33 -1.30 -1.13
CA GLU A 114 21.35 -2.76 -1.34
C GLU A 114 20.58 -3.50 -0.25
N GLN A 115 20.72 -3.07 1.01
CA GLN A 115 19.97 -3.66 2.12
C GLN A 115 18.46 -3.43 1.97
N VAL A 116 18.02 -2.24 1.55
CA VAL A 116 16.61 -1.92 1.27
C VAL A 116 16.06 -2.82 0.18
N LEU A 117 16.78 -3.00 -0.92
CA LEU A 117 16.37 -3.91 -2.00
C LEU A 117 16.23 -5.35 -1.49
N GLY A 118 17.21 -5.85 -0.71
CA GLY A 118 17.16 -7.17 -0.10
C GLY A 118 15.98 -7.38 0.85
N ILE A 119 15.52 -6.32 1.56
CA ILE A 119 14.29 -6.38 2.34
C ILE A 119 13.09 -6.61 1.42
N PHE A 120 12.93 -5.82 0.36
CA PHE A 120 11.77 -5.93 -0.53
C PHE A 120 11.73 -7.22 -1.34
N GLU A 121 12.84 -7.89 -1.57
CA GLU A 121 12.87 -9.22 -2.22
C GLU A 121 12.22 -10.31 -1.37
N THR A 122 12.39 -10.26 -0.05
CA THR A 122 11.88 -11.28 0.86
C THR A 122 10.46 -10.98 1.38
N LEU A 123 10.11 -9.70 1.46
CA LEU A 123 8.90 -9.19 2.07
C LEU A 123 7.59 -9.81 1.53
N PRO A 124 7.38 -10.02 0.21
CA PRO A 124 6.13 -10.56 -0.30
C PRO A 124 5.78 -11.95 0.23
N THR A 125 6.79 -12.79 0.42
CA THR A 125 6.60 -14.17 0.94
C THR A 125 6.33 -14.20 2.44
N GLU A 126 6.86 -13.24 3.19
CA GLU A 126 6.69 -13.14 4.64
C GLU A 126 5.37 -12.50 5.04
N LEU A 127 4.96 -11.45 4.31
CA LEU A 127 3.80 -10.64 4.65
C LEU A 127 2.46 -11.28 4.37
N PHE A 128 2.38 -11.97 3.26
CA PHE A 128 1.14 -12.49 2.72
C PHE A 128 1.26 -14.00 2.50
N PRO A 129 1.37 -14.79 3.58
CA PRO A 129 1.27 -16.23 3.43
C PRO A 129 -0.02 -16.54 2.67
N SER A 130 0.06 -17.45 1.73
CA SER A 130 -0.98 -17.83 0.76
C SER A 130 -2.36 -18.17 1.37
N SER A 131 -2.45 -18.19 2.69
CA SER A 131 -3.67 -18.45 3.45
C SER A 131 -4.63 -17.25 3.59
N ILE A 132 -4.16 -16.01 3.46
CA ILE A 132 -4.99 -14.80 3.68
C ILE A 132 -5.44 -14.19 2.36
N LEU A 133 -4.50 -14.03 1.43
CA LEU A 133 -4.80 -13.57 0.08
C LEU A 133 -4.43 -14.69 -0.89
N ARG A 134 -5.35 -15.09 -1.77
CA ARG A 134 -5.06 -16.03 -2.86
C ARG A 134 -4.13 -15.44 -3.94
N LEU A 135 -3.57 -14.28 -3.67
CA LEU A 135 -2.74 -13.49 -4.55
C LEU A 135 -1.57 -12.95 -3.75
N THR A 136 -0.34 -13.17 -4.22
CA THR A 136 0.86 -12.57 -3.65
C THR A 136 1.09 -11.21 -4.30
N PRO A 137 1.09 -10.11 -3.54
CA PRO A 137 1.41 -8.79 -4.08
C PRO A 137 2.83 -8.75 -4.63
N ARG A 138 3.01 -8.05 -5.76
CA ARG A 138 4.34 -7.70 -6.26
C ARG A 138 4.79 -6.41 -5.64
N ILE A 139 6.06 -6.31 -5.28
CA ILE A 139 6.68 -5.08 -4.81
C ILE A 139 7.71 -4.66 -5.84
N GLU A 140 7.58 -3.43 -6.35
CA GLU A 140 8.46 -2.82 -7.36
C GLU A 140 9.15 -1.61 -6.73
N PRO A 141 10.22 -1.79 -5.91
CA PRO A 141 10.84 -0.70 -5.19
C PRO A 141 11.73 0.15 -6.09
N VAL A 142 11.76 1.46 -5.81
CA VAL A 142 12.77 2.40 -6.28
C VAL A 142 13.54 2.90 -5.06
N VAL A 143 14.87 2.83 -5.11
CA VAL A 143 15.72 3.31 -4.02
C VAL A 143 16.58 4.45 -4.51
N GLU A 144 16.56 5.57 -3.80
CA GLU A 144 17.35 6.75 -4.06
C GLU A 144 18.39 6.96 -2.95
N ILE A 145 19.56 7.49 -3.32
CA ILE A 145 20.61 7.88 -2.38
C ILE A 145 20.58 9.39 -2.25
N TRP A 146 20.27 9.87 -1.03
CA TRP A 146 20.24 11.30 -0.73
C TRP A 146 21.45 11.69 0.11
N ASP A 147 22.28 12.59 -0.42
CA ASP A 147 23.32 13.23 0.32
C ASP A 147 22.79 14.40 1.18
N SER A 148 23.68 14.99 1.98
CA SER A 148 23.32 16.10 2.87
C SER A 148 22.88 17.37 2.11
N GLN A 149 23.29 17.55 0.86
CA GLN A 149 22.88 18.68 0.02
C GLN A 149 21.43 18.49 -0.47
N HIS A 150 21.07 17.31 -0.87
CA HIS A 150 19.70 17.00 -1.31
C HIS A 150 18.66 17.29 -0.23
N LEU A 151 18.97 16.97 1.02
CA LEU A 151 18.10 17.23 2.17
C LEU A 151 17.92 18.72 2.47
N LEU A 152 18.92 19.55 2.16
CA LEU A 152 18.89 21.00 2.40
C LEU A 152 18.16 21.76 1.29
N GLU A 153 18.27 21.31 0.04
CA GLU A 153 17.76 22.02 -1.13
C GLU A 153 16.32 21.64 -1.49
N SER A 154 15.95 20.39 -1.32
CA SER A 154 14.68 19.87 -1.81
C SER A 154 13.64 19.60 -0.71
N GLY A 155 14.08 19.36 0.51
CA GLY A 155 13.18 18.87 1.58
C GLY A 155 12.47 17.56 1.17
N PRO A 156 11.78 16.88 2.07
CA PRO A 156 10.97 15.73 1.69
C PRO A 156 9.86 16.20 0.74
N PRO A 157 9.64 15.52 -0.41
CA PRO A 157 8.58 15.88 -1.32
C PRO A 157 7.23 15.86 -0.59
N SER A 158 6.47 16.94 -0.75
CA SER A 158 5.14 17.04 -0.16
C SER A 158 4.23 15.95 -0.76
N PRO A 159 3.39 15.27 0.03
CA PRO A 159 2.40 14.34 -0.49
C PRO A 159 1.43 14.97 -1.50
N SER A 160 1.37 16.31 -1.55
CA SER A 160 0.63 17.08 -2.55
C SER A 160 1.48 17.52 -3.75
N SER A 161 2.75 17.11 -3.85
CA SER A 161 3.61 17.47 -4.99
C SER A 161 3.06 16.90 -6.29
N PRO A 162 2.97 17.71 -7.37
CA PRO A 162 2.42 17.27 -8.66
C PRO A 162 3.26 16.20 -9.37
N THR A 163 4.44 15.88 -8.87
CA THR A 163 5.28 14.78 -9.34
C THR A 163 4.75 13.40 -8.97
N TRP A 164 3.88 13.31 -7.97
CA TRP A 164 3.17 12.07 -7.68
C TRP A 164 1.92 11.98 -8.58
N ARG A 165 2.09 11.56 -9.81
CA ARG A 165 1.01 11.00 -10.61
C ARG A 165 1.16 9.49 -10.58
N PRO A 166 0.14 8.73 -10.17
CA PRO A 166 0.11 7.32 -10.52
C PRO A 166 0.23 7.32 -12.05
N ASP A 167 1.28 6.65 -12.56
CA ASP A 167 1.42 6.50 -14.01
C ASP A 167 0.07 6.12 -14.56
N THR A 168 -0.48 6.98 -15.40
CA THR A 168 -1.67 6.70 -16.17
C THR A 168 -1.27 5.66 -17.21
N VAL A 169 -1.12 4.42 -16.75
CA VAL A 169 -1.11 3.29 -17.66
C VAL A 169 -2.49 3.29 -18.27
N SER A 170 -2.55 3.79 -19.51
CA SER A 170 -3.74 3.72 -20.34
C SER A 170 -4.25 2.28 -20.29
N PRO A 171 -5.48 2.01 -19.84
CA PRO A 171 -5.99 0.65 -19.76
C PRO A 171 -6.32 0.04 -21.12
N TYR A 172 -6.01 0.75 -22.21
CA TYR A 172 -6.29 0.34 -23.58
C TYR A 172 -5.04 0.49 -24.45
N GLY A 173 -4.14 -0.50 -24.33
CA GLY A 173 -3.25 -0.85 -25.45
C GLY A 173 -4.10 -1.57 -26.49
N SER A 174 -4.10 -1.00 -27.69
CA SER A 174 -4.71 -1.51 -28.93
C SER A 174 -4.36 -2.97 -29.23
#